data_0623332871462e4b1714512a46f07487
#
_entry.id   0623332871462e4b1714512a46f07487
#
_cell.length_a   1.000
_cell.length_b   1.000
_cell.length_c   1.000
_cell.angle_alpha   90.00
_cell.angle_beta   90.00
_cell.angle_gamma   90.00
#
_symmetry.space_group_name_H-M   'P 1'
#
loop_
_entity.id
_entity.type
_entity.pdbx_description
1 polymer ?
#
loop_
_entity_poly.entity_id
_entity_poly.type
_entity_poly.pdbx_seq_one_letter_code
_entity_poly.pdbx_strand_id
1 'polypeptide(L)'
;MTRTAFVLGGGGLLGAVEVGMLRALLERGVRPDLVLGTSVGALNGLLVAADPTPAAADRLLALWRSVSGDDPVYADGPLRQVGRAVRTGTHLHSALPLRRRLEEELGGTRFEDLAVEFRCVAACIERSA
;
A
#
# COMPACT_ATOMS: atom_id res chain seq x y z
N MET A 1 15.06 23.39 9.06
CA MET A 1 13.88 22.56 9.37
C MET A 1 14.18 21.11 9.05
N THR A 2 13.90 20.23 9.96
CA THR A 2 14.07 18.78 9.72
C THR A 2 12.87 18.27 8.94
N ARG A 3 13.12 17.62 7.81
CA ARG A 3 12.07 16.94 7.02
C ARG A 3 12.09 15.45 7.34
N THR A 4 10.93 14.85 7.42
CA THR A 4 10.76 13.44 7.72
C THR A 4 10.29 12.69 6.47
N ALA A 5 11.01 11.66 6.06
CA ALA A 5 10.58 10.77 4.99
C ALA A 5 10.26 9.38 5.55
N PHE A 6 9.13 8.82 5.14
CA PHE A 6 8.83 7.41 5.35
C PHE A 6 9.22 6.64 4.09
N VAL A 7 10.12 5.69 4.24
CA VAL A 7 10.60 4.83 3.15
C VAL A 7 10.15 3.41 3.42
N LEU A 8 9.20 2.92 2.60
CA LEU A 8 8.51 1.66 2.81
C LEU A 8 8.94 0.65 1.74
N GLY A 9 9.53 -0.44 2.19
CA GLY A 9 10.06 -1.48 1.34
C GLY A 9 9.02 -2.44 0.79
N GLY A 10 9.38 -3.19 -0.24
CA GLY A 10 8.63 -4.34 -0.68
C GLY A 10 8.83 -5.53 0.27
N GLY A 11 7.95 -6.52 0.20
CA GLY A 11 8.08 -7.72 1.05
C GLY A 11 6.81 -8.58 1.12
N GLY A 12 5.83 -8.32 0.29
CA GLY A 12 4.59 -9.09 0.24
C GLY A 12 3.88 -9.06 1.60
N LEU A 13 3.69 -10.21 2.23
CA LEU A 13 2.99 -10.34 3.53
C LEU A 13 3.70 -9.60 4.68
N LEU A 14 4.99 -9.31 4.56
CA LEU A 14 5.73 -8.52 5.54
C LEU A 14 5.26 -7.05 5.61
N GLY A 15 4.51 -6.59 4.61
CA GLY A 15 3.85 -5.29 4.66
C GLY A 15 2.88 -5.13 5.84
N ALA A 16 2.38 -6.22 6.42
CA ALA A 16 1.59 -6.15 7.65
C ALA A 16 2.40 -5.63 8.85
N VAL A 17 3.70 -5.92 8.89
CA VAL A 17 4.62 -5.40 9.93
C VAL A 17 4.79 -3.89 9.77
N GLU A 18 4.90 -3.40 8.53
CA GLU A 18 4.97 -1.96 8.25
C GLU A 18 3.75 -1.21 8.81
N VAL A 19 2.57 -1.81 8.74
CA VAL A 19 1.34 -1.19 9.29
C VAL A 19 1.46 -0.95 10.79
N GLY A 20 2.03 -1.91 11.54
CA GLY A 20 2.30 -1.74 12.96
C GLY A 20 3.32 -0.63 13.26
N MET A 21 4.37 -0.55 12.43
CA MET A 21 5.38 0.52 12.53
C MET A 21 4.78 1.90 12.23
N LEU A 22 4.01 2.00 11.15
CA LEU A 22 3.33 3.23 10.74
C LEU A 22 2.37 3.70 11.84
N ARG A 23 1.58 2.79 12.38
CA ARG A 23 0.68 3.08 13.51
C ARG A 23 1.44 3.68 14.68
N ALA A 24 2.52 3.04 15.11
CA ALA A 24 3.31 3.49 16.26
C ALA A 24 3.91 4.90 16.04
N LEU A 25 4.33 5.22 14.81
CA LEU A 25 4.84 6.54 14.46
C LEU A 25 3.73 7.59 14.47
N LEU A 26 2.62 7.31 13.78
CA LEU A 26 1.51 8.26 13.64
C LEU A 26 0.82 8.54 14.97
N GLU A 27 0.64 7.54 15.84
CA GLU A 27 0.10 7.71 17.21
C GLU A 27 1.00 8.60 18.09
N ARG A 28 2.31 8.62 17.82
CA ARG A 28 3.27 9.51 18.50
C ARG A 28 3.40 10.89 17.84
N GLY A 29 2.56 11.18 16.85
CA GLY A 29 2.57 12.46 16.14
C GLY A 29 3.72 12.61 15.13
N VAL A 30 4.47 11.54 14.84
CA VAL A 30 5.49 11.57 13.79
C VAL A 30 4.80 11.48 12.44
N ARG A 31 4.86 12.56 11.67
CA ARG A 31 4.23 12.66 10.35
C ARG A 31 5.28 12.81 9.26
N PRO A 32 5.09 12.19 8.11
CA PRO A 32 6.01 12.35 6.99
C PRO A 32 5.73 13.64 6.22
N ASP A 33 6.79 14.24 5.68
CA ASP A 33 6.74 15.26 4.62
C ASP A 33 6.83 14.62 3.23
N LEU A 34 7.32 13.38 3.17
CA LEU A 34 7.48 12.59 1.95
C LEU A 34 7.28 11.11 2.28
N VAL A 35 6.56 10.41 1.43
CA VAL A 35 6.43 8.95 1.48
C VAL A 35 7.00 8.35 0.20
N LEU A 36 7.91 7.39 0.36
CA LEU A 36 8.48 6.60 -0.73
C LEU A 36 8.07 5.14 -0.53
N GLY A 37 7.54 4.51 -1.57
CA GLY A 37 7.07 3.13 -1.46
C GLY A 37 7.44 2.25 -2.64
N THR A 38 7.69 0.97 -2.36
CA THR A 38 7.93 -0.07 -3.36
C THR A 38 7.04 -1.27 -3.08
N SER A 39 6.34 -1.79 -4.11
CA SER A 39 5.44 -2.94 -3.99
C SER A 39 4.39 -2.72 -2.89
N VAL A 40 4.28 -3.63 -1.93
CA VAL A 40 3.36 -3.51 -0.78
C VAL A 40 3.61 -2.23 0.04
N GLY A 41 4.86 -1.78 0.14
CA GLY A 41 5.20 -0.51 0.77
C GLY A 41 4.63 0.70 0.01
N ALA A 42 4.45 0.61 -1.32
CA ALA A 42 3.74 1.63 -2.08
C ALA A 42 2.25 1.67 -1.73
N LEU A 43 1.61 0.51 -1.53
CA LEU A 43 0.20 0.42 -1.13
C LEU A 43 -0.02 0.99 0.27
N ASN A 44 0.78 0.55 1.24
CA ASN A 44 0.72 1.07 2.61
C ASN A 44 1.00 2.58 2.64
N GLY A 45 2.05 3.00 1.93
CA GLY A 45 2.48 4.40 1.87
C GLY A 45 1.46 5.32 1.23
N LEU A 46 0.75 4.85 0.21
CA LEU A 46 -0.27 5.63 -0.48
C LEU A 46 -1.42 6.02 0.46
N LEU A 47 -1.90 5.08 1.29
CA LEU A 47 -2.95 5.38 2.27
C LEU A 47 -2.47 6.36 3.35
N VAL A 48 -1.22 6.24 3.78
CA VAL A 48 -0.62 7.20 4.73
C VAL A 48 -0.41 8.57 4.09
N ALA A 49 -0.01 8.63 2.82
CA ALA A 49 0.15 9.89 2.11
C ALA A 49 -1.18 10.60 1.87
N ALA A 50 -2.27 9.84 1.69
CA ALA A 50 -3.62 10.38 1.57
C ALA A 50 -4.15 10.94 2.91
N ASP A 51 -3.80 10.29 4.02
CA ASP A 51 -4.23 10.68 5.36
C ASP A 51 -3.12 10.35 6.38
N PRO A 52 -2.20 11.29 6.67
CA PRO A 52 -1.07 11.05 7.57
C PRO A 52 -1.48 11.11 9.06
N THR A 53 -2.56 10.41 9.42
CA THR A 53 -3.09 10.30 10.79
C THR A 53 -3.19 8.83 11.21
N PRO A 54 -3.38 8.53 12.52
CA PRO A 54 -3.61 7.17 12.98
C PRO A 54 -4.77 6.44 12.28
N ALA A 55 -5.76 7.17 11.76
CA ALA A 55 -6.88 6.61 11.01
C ALA A 55 -6.43 5.86 9.75
N ALA A 56 -5.36 6.30 9.09
CA ALA A 56 -4.79 5.56 7.96
C ALA A 56 -4.28 4.17 8.38
N ALA A 57 -3.62 4.08 9.54
CA ALA A 57 -3.15 2.80 10.07
C ALA A 57 -4.31 1.86 10.44
N ASP A 58 -5.41 2.39 10.96
CA ASP A 58 -6.61 1.61 11.25
C ASP A 58 -7.26 1.06 9.97
N ARG A 59 -7.33 1.87 8.91
CA ARG A 59 -7.81 1.44 7.58
C ARG A 59 -6.91 0.37 6.97
N LEU A 60 -5.58 0.55 7.05
CA LEU A 60 -4.61 -0.44 6.60
C LEU A 60 -4.77 -1.76 7.36
N LEU A 61 -4.94 -1.70 8.68
CA LEU A 61 -5.14 -2.89 9.50
C LEU A 61 -6.42 -3.65 9.12
N ALA A 62 -7.52 -2.92 8.87
CA ALA A 62 -8.77 -3.51 8.40
C ALA A 62 -8.58 -4.18 7.02
N LEU A 63 -7.87 -3.51 6.11
CA LEU A 63 -7.55 -4.03 4.78
C LEU A 63 -6.73 -5.32 4.87
N TRP A 64 -5.66 -5.33 5.68
CA TRP A 64 -4.83 -6.50 5.88
C TRP A 64 -5.58 -7.67 6.52
N ARG A 65 -6.48 -7.41 7.46
CA ARG A 65 -7.35 -8.44 8.07
C ARG A 65 -8.30 -9.03 7.05
N SER A 66 -8.88 -8.23 6.15
CA SER A 66 -9.77 -8.73 5.10
C SER A 66 -9.07 -9.65 4.09
N VAL A 67 -7.76 -9.49 3.94
CA VAL A 67 -6.93 -10.34 3.06
C VAL A 67 -6.45 -11.60 3.76
N SER A 68 -6.26 -11.54 5.07
CA SER A 68 -5.76 -12.66 5.91
C SER A 68 -6.87 -13.53 6.49
N GLY A 69 -8.14 -13.14 6.31
CA GLY A 69 -9.28 -13.87 6.87
C GLY A 69 -9.45 -15.27 6.25
N ASP A 70 -9.83 -16.23 7.10
CA ASP A 70 -10.15 -17.61 6.72
C ASP A 70 -11.49 -17.75 5.94
N ASP A 71 -12.04 -16.65 5.44
CA ASP A 71 -13.26 -16.69 4.66
C ASP A 71 -12.97 -17.31 3.28
N PRO A 72 -13.53 -18.51 2.97
CA PRO A 72 -13.27 -19.20 1.72
C PRO A 72 -13.71 -18.39 0.48
N VAL A 73 -14.56 -17.38 0.64
CA VAL A 73 -14.96 -16.44 -0.43
C VAL A 73 -13.79 -15.54 -0.85
N TYR A 74 -12.78 -15.36 0.02
CA TYR A 74 -11.58 -14.54 -0.21
C TYR A 74 -10.28 -15.37 -0.28
N ALA A 75 -10.37 -16.71 -0.33
CA ALA A 75 -9.21 -17.61 -0.42
C ALA A 75 -8.30 -17.30 -1.62
N ASP A 76 -8.83 -16.65 -2.65
CA ASP A 76 -8.12 -16.13 -3.82
C ASP A 76 -7.94 -14.60 -3.78
N GLY A 77 -7.85 -14.02 -2.62
CA GLY A 77 -7.73 -12.57 -2.45
C GLY A 77 -6.60 -11.93 -3.25
N PRO A 78 -6.76 -10.68 -3.70
CA PRO A 78 -5.87 -10.02 -4.66
C PRO A 78 -4.39 -9.96 -4.20
N LEU A 79 -4.12 -9.94 -2.92
CA LEU A 79 -2.74 -9.96 -2.40
C LEU A 79 -2.07 -11.35 -2.46
N ARG A 80 -2.84 -12.43 -2.33
CA ARG A 80 -2.33 -13.78 -2.60
C ARG A 80 -2.05 -13.97 -4.08
N GLN A 81 -2.88 -13.39 -4.95
CA GLN A 81 -2.67 -13.38 -6.39
C GLN A 81 -1.45 -12.54 -6.78
N VAL A 82 -1.25 -11.38 -6.16
CA VAL A 82 -0.04 -10.56 -6.35
C VAL A 82 1.20 -11.31 -5.83
N GLY A 83 1.13 -11.93 -4.64
CA GLY A 83 2.23 -12.76 -4.12
C GLY A 83 2.53 -13.98 -4.98
N ARG A 84 1.51 -14.58 -5.59
CA ARG A 84 1.64 -15.70 -6.53
C ARG A 84 2.20 -15.24 -7.88
N ALA A 85 1.72 -14.11 -8.43
CA ALA A 85 2.20 -13.52 -9.68
C ALA A 85 3.67 -13.10 -9.59
N VAL A 86 4.08 -12.50 -8.48
CA VAL A 86 5.49 -12.16 -8.21
C VAL A 86 6.34 -13.43 -8.10
N ARG A 87 5.80 -14.54 -7.57
CA ARG A 87 6.54 -15.80 -7.40
C ARG A 87 6.58 -16.66 -8.65
N THR A 88 5.60 -16.54 -9.56
CA THR A 88 5.49 -17.38 -10.76
C THR A 88 5.83 -16.67 -12.06
N GLY A 89 6.05 -15.36 -12.05
CA GLY A 89 6.43 -14.57 -13.23
C GLY A 89 5.38 -14.52 -14.35
N THR A 90 4.14 -14.93 -14.07
CA THR A 90 3.07 -14.98 -15.08
C THR A 90 2.08 -13.85 -14.92
N HIS A 91 1.91 -13.08 -15.99
CA HIS A 91 1.05 -11.88 -16.11
C HIS A 91 -0.46 -12.19 -16.23
N LEU A 92 -0.95 -13.34 -15.79
CA LEU A 92 -2.28 -13.82 -16.18
C LEU A 92 -3.42 -13.44 -15.24
N HIS A 93 -3.21 -12.54 -14.27
CA HIS A 93 -4.30 -12.08 -13.42
C HIS A 93 -4.54 -10.59 -13.57
N SER A 94 -5.82 -10.26 -13.84
CA SER A 94 -6.31 -8.89 -13.93
C SER A 94 -5.90 -8.05 -12.73
N ALA A 95 -5.38 -6.84 -12.97
CA ALA A 95 -5.16 -5.83 -11.93
C ALA A 95 -6.47 -5.20 -11.40
N LEU A 96 -7.63 -5.60 -11.97
CA LEU A 96 -8.93 -5.02 -11.64
C LEU A 96 -9.32 -5.12 -10.15
N PRO A 97 -9.09 -6.22 -9.43
CA PRO A 97 -9.45 -6.28 -8.00
C PRO A 97 -8.65 -5.28 -7.15
N LEU A 98 -7.34 -5.15 -7.41
CA LEU A 98 -6.49 -4.18 -6.72
C LEU A 98 -6.89 -2.75 -7.06
N ARG A 99 -7.15 -2.49 -8.34
CA ARG A 99 -7.59 -1.18 -8.81
C ARG A 99 -8.90 -0.76 -8.14
N ARG A 100 -9.90 -1.65 -8.10
CA ARG A 100 -11.17 -1.37 -7.42
C ARG A 100 -10.98 -1.04 -5.94
N ARG A 101 -10.14 -1.79 -5.24
CA ARG A 101 -9.83 -1.51 -3.83
C ARG A 101 -9.21 -0.14 -3.65
N LEU A 102 -8.25 0.23 -4.48
CA LEU A 102 -7.63 1.55 -4.42
C LEU A 102 -8.63 2.66 -4.76
N GLU A 103 -9.52 2.43 -5.73
CA GLU A 103 -10.59 3.37 -6.06
C GLU A 103 -11.60 3.53 -4.91
N GLU A 104 -11.95 2.45 -4.21
CA GLU A 104 -12.82 2.48 -3.02
C GLU A 104 -12.18 3.28 -1.88
N GLU A 105 -10.88 3.08 -1.61
CA GLU A 105 -10.17 3.74 -0.51
C GLU A 105 -9.80 5.20 -0.79
N LEU A 106 -9.52 5.54 -2.04
CA LEU A 106 -8.97 6.83 -2.44
C LEU A 106 -9.94 7.71 -3.24
N GLY A 107 -11.08 7.14 -3.68
CA GLY A 107 -12.12 7.90 -4.39
C GLY A 107 -11.63 8.59 -5.67
N GLY A 108 -10.60 8.03 -6.35
CA GLY A 108 -10.03 8.63 -7.55
C GLY A 108 -9.08 9.81 -7.28
N THR A 109 -8.61 10.00 -6.05
CA THR A 109 -7.61 11.00 -5.68
C THR A 109 -6.34 10.85 -6.54
N ARG A 110 -5.83 11.95 -7.05
CA ARG A 110 -4.58 11.99 -7.82
C ARG A 110 -3.39 12.12 -6.87
N PHE A 111 -2.20 11.77 -7.35
CA PHE A 111 -0.97 11.89 -6.53
C PHE A 111 -0.70 13.33 -6.12
N GLU A 112 -1.02 14.29 -6.99
CA GLU A 112 -0.86 15.71 -6.74
C GLU A 112 -1.78 16.26 -5.63
N ASP A 113 -2.89 15.55 -5.39
CA ASP A 113 -3.93 15.95 -4.42
C ASP A 113 -3.78 15.24 -3.06
N LEU A 114 -2.74 14.40 -2.90
CA LEU A 114 -2.45 13.73 -1.64
C LEU A 114 -2.00 14.74 -0.57
N ALA A 115 -2.32 14.45 0.69
CA ALA A 115 -1.95 15.32 1.81
C ALA A 115 -0.43 15.41 2.02
N VAL A 116 0.31 14.38 1.59
CA VAL A 116 1.78 14.30 1.66
C VAL A 116 2.33 13.92 0.30
N GLU A 117 3.47 14.47 -0.07
CA GLU A 117 4.19 14.09 -1.29
C GLU A 117 4.45 12.58 -1.30
N PHE A 118 4.02 11.91 -2.37
CA PHE A 118 4.16 10.46 -2.52
C PHE A 118 4.90 10.11 -3.79
N ARG A 119 5.82 9.15 -3.68
CA ARG A 119 6.54 8.58 -4.81
C ARG A 119 6.60 7.06 -4.69
N CYS A 120 6.44 6.36 -5.80
CA CYS A 120 6.59 4.92 -5.86
C CYS A 120 7.36 4.50 -7.10
N VAL A 121 7.89 3.27 -7.05
CA VAL A 121 8.55 2.63 -8.18
C VAL A 121 7.52 1.81 -8.95
N ALA A 122 7.47 2.00 -10.26
CA ALA A 122 6.65 1.22 -11.17
C ALA A 122 7.46 0.83 -12.41
N ALA A 123 7.25 -0.39 -12.91
CA ALA A 123 7.84 -0.83 -14.18
C ALA A 123 6.97 -0.38 -15.35
N CYS A 124 7.58 0.20 -16.36
CA CYS A 124 6.92 0.51 -17.63
C CYS A 124 7.14 -0.64 -18.61
N ILE A 125 6.09 -1.41 -18.87
CA ILE A 125 6.17 -2.60 -19.74
C ILE A 125 6.50 -2.21 -21.18
N GLU A 126 5.92 -1.11 -21.67
CA GLU A 126 6.10 -0.63 -23.06
C GLU A 126 7.53 -0.12 -23.30
N ARG A 127 8.23 0.32 -22.27
CA ARG A 127 9.59 0.87 -22.37
C ARG A 127 10.65 -0.09 -21.87
N SER A 128 10.26 -1.26 -21.34
CA SER A 128 11.17 -2.23 -20.68
C SER A 128 12.05 -1.56 -19.61
N ALA A 129 11.50 -0.58 -18.89
CA ALA A 129 12.20 0.21 -17.88
C ALA A 129 11.55 0.06 -16.50
#